data_1d9e005c40134903335fc3966db4bc05
#
_entry.id   1d9e005c40134903335fc3966db4bc05
#
_cell.length_a   1.000
_cell.length_b   1.000
_cell.length_c   1.000
_cell.angle_alpha   90.00
_cell.angle_beta   90.00
_cell.angle_gamma   90.00
#
_symmetry.space_group_name_H-M   'P 1'
#
loop_
_entity.id
_entity.type
_entity.pdbx_description
1 polymer ?
#
loop_
_entity_poly.entity_id
_entity_poly.type
_entity_poly.pdbx_seq_one_letter_code
_entity_poly.pdbx_strand_id
1 'polypeptide(L)'
;MSNMISVASGFQYSVNIGYDLNNDDKLKNFIPTQSALTLLEDILLSTRITSTERARVLIGAYGKGKSHIILMILSLLMKKDISLFEKLLPKLESNKRLHQCVLSYYESDQKLLPVIINGSNTSLPQAFLLALQRTLAENELLDIMPETNYKAAVAVIQRWKTDFPDTYVQLQKAIDEPIGKFIEDLEDYSITAYEKFERIYPTLTAGSVFSPFLGFDVVELYESAVRGLRSKGYTGIYVVYDEFSKFLEANISEASVSDTKMLQDFAEKCNRSGEHQIHLMLISHKEIANYIDTLPKQKVDGWRGVSERFKHIHLNNNFAQTYEIIASVIQKDAALWAEFCQQHKGEFDSVKHRYANHAIFTDTTRKDLKHILYSCYPLHPVSTFILPRLSERVAQNERTLFTFLSAMGTSTLPEFLAGYDDQYFDVITPDKIYDYFEPLFRKEVYTSEIHQTYFLTTAILPKLQPESLEKSRHLLLRASLLSLHRCEEEATTLAVPIQIFDSGFHGPNTYTGTPRFH
;
A
#
# COMPACT_ATOMS: atom_id res chain seq x y z
N MET A 1 -26.62 -22.15 -7.52
CA MET A 1 -25.45 -21.49 -6.92
C MET A 1 -25.85 -21.05 -5.53
N SER A 2 -25.14 -21.47 -4.53
CA SER A 2 -25.40 -21.05 -3.14
C SER A 2 -25.14 -19.54 -3.02
N ASN A 3 -26.12 -18.82 -2.43
CA ASN A 3 -25.96 -17.38 -2.12
C ASN A 3 -25.45 -17.18 -0.68
N MET A 4 -25.10 -18.28 0.02
CA MET A 4 -24.73 -18.21 1.43
C MET A 4 -23.40 -17.51 1.65
N ILE A 5 -22.40 -17.76 0.79
CA ILE A 5 -21.06 -17.20 0.90
C ILE A 5 -20.72 -16.44 -0.38
N SER A 6 -20.20 -15.25 -0.23
CA SER A 6 -19.74 -14.42 -1.34
C SER A 6 -18.46 -13.66 -0.97
N VAL A 7 -17.77 -13.16 -1.98
CA VAL A 7 -16.64 -12.24 -1.79
C VAL A 7 -17.19 -10.80 -1.75
N ALA A 8 -16.70 -10.00 -0.82
CA ALA A 8 -17.09 -8.60 -0.68
C ALA A 8 -17.01 -7.87 -2.02
N SER A 9 -18.14 -7.33 -2.48
CA SER A 9 -18.19 -6.54 -3.72
C SER A 9 -17.30 -5.31 -3.58
N GLY A 10 -16.50 -5.03 -4.63
CA GLY A 10 -15.58 -3.88 -4.65
C GLY A 10 -14.31 -4.07 -3.81
N PHE A 11 -14.11 -5.22 -3.18
CA PHE A 11 -12.80 -5.52 -2.59
C PHE A 11 -11.78 -5.68 -3.71
N GLN A 12 -10.80 -4.79 -3.73
CA GLN A 12 -9.74 -4.81 -4.73
C GLN A 12 -8.39 -5.05 -4.05
N TYR A 13 -7.62 -5.94 -4.64
CA TYR A 13 -6.32 -6.37 -4.16
C TYR A 13 -5.19 -5.35 -4.41
N SER A 14 -5.42 -4.34 -5.26
CA SER A 14 -4.45 -3.29 -5.57
C SER A 14 -5.06 -1.90 -5.39
N VAL A 15 -4.32 -1.03 -4.75
CA VAL A 15 -4.61 0.39 -4.57
C VAL A 15 -3.41 1.18 -5.07
N ASN A 16 -3.66 2.10 -6.00
CA ASN A 16 -2.71 3.12 -6.40
C ASN A 16 -3.18 4.46 -5.86
N ILE A 17 -2.42 5.04 -4.93
CA ILE A 17 -2.85 6.25 -4.21
C ILE A 17 -3.16 7.38 -5.19
N GLY A 18 -2.31 7.58 -6.22
CA GLY A 18 -2.48 8.66 -7.17
C GLY A 18 -3.76 8.57 -8.01
N TYR A 19 -4.11 7.36 -8.46
CA TYR A 19 -5.31 7.16 -9.29
C TYR A 19 -6.59 6.98 -8.47
N ASP A 20 -6.47 6.38 -7.29
CA ASP A 20 -7.61 5.98 -6.47
C ASP A 20 -8.07 7.07 -5.48
N LEU A 21 -7.34 8.20 -5.37
CA LEU A 21 -7.67 9.27 -4.42
C LEU A 21 -9.08 9.84 -4.63
N ASN A 22 -9.58 9.82 -5.86
CA ASN A 22 -10.92 10.28 -6.20
C ASN A 22 -11.95 9.12 -6.34
N ASN A 23 -11.57 7.89 -5.99
CA ASN A 23 -12.44 6.72 -6.07
C ASN A 23 -13.05 6.40 -4.69
N ASP A 24 -14.30 6.83 -4.49
CA ASP A 24 -15.00 6.67 -3.21
C ASP A 24 -15.32 5.21 -2.86
N ASP A 25 -15.44 4.32 -3.85
CA ASP A 25 -15.69 2.89 -3.59
C ASP A 25 -14.51 2.21 -2.88
N LYS A 26 -13.30 2.72 -3.07
CA LYS A 26 -12.12 2.25 -2.32
C LYS A 26 -12.23 2.58 -0.83
N LEU A 27 -12.85 3.69 -0.48
CA LEU A 27 -13.03 4.10 0.91
C LEU A 27 -14.10 3.26 1.61
N LYS A 28 -15.24 3.00 0.96
CA LYS A 28 -16.31 2.15 1.49
C LYS A 28 -15.83 0.72 1.79
N ASN A 29 -14.90 0.23 0.98
CA ASN A 29 -14.36 -1.12 1.11
C ASN A 29 -13.11 -1.21 2.00
N PHE A 30 -12.66 -0.10 2.58
CA PHE A 30 -11.51 -0.10 3.50
C PHE A 30 -11.81 -0.90 4.77
N ILE A 31 -10.89 -1.84 5.12
CA ILE A 31 -11.00 -2.65 6.33
C ILE A 31 -10.05 -2.05 7.40
N PRO A 32 -10.59 -1.39 8.45
CA PRO A 32 -9.79 -0.72 9.46
C PRO A 32 -9.16 -1.73 10.42
N THR A 33 -7.87 -1.99 10.27
CA THR A 33 -7.06 -2.76 11.23
C THR A 33 -6.62 -1.89 12.40
N GLN A 34 -6.22 -2.51 13.53
CA GLN A 34 -5.73 -1.76 14.67
C GLN A 34 -4.50 -0.91 14.33
N SER A 35 -3.59 -1.44 13.49
CA SER A 35 -2.42 -0.67 13.01
C SER A 35 -2.83 0.56 12.21
N ALA A 36 -3.88 0.44 11.36
CA ALA A 36 -4.42 1.56 10.61
C ALA A 36 -5.03 2.63 11.52
N LEU A 37 -5.77 2.22 12.55
CA LEU A 37 -6.37 3.14 13.54
C LEU A 37 -5.30 3.89 14.34
N THR A 38 -4.24 3.19 14.76
CA THR A 38 -3.11 3.80 15.48
C THR A 38 -2.37 4.80 14.60
N LEU A 39 -2.13 4.47 13.32
CA LEU A 39 -1.51 5.38 12.38
C LEU A 39 -2.40 6.61 12.10
N LEU A 40 -3.71 6.42 11.94
CA LEU A 40 -4.66 7.51 11.78
C LEU A 40 -4.62 8.47 12.98
N GLU A 41 -4.64 7.94 14.22
CA GLU A 41 -4.54 8.75 15.43
C GLU A 41 -3.24 9.56 15.46
N ASP A 42 -2.10 8.92 15.19
CA ASP A 42 -0.79 9.56 15.16
C ASP A 42 -0.72 10.68 14.11
N ILE A 43 -1.28 10.47 12.94
CA ILE A 43 -1.32 11.49 11.88
C ILE A 43 -2.24 12.65 12.27
N LEU A 44 -3.45 12.39 12.80
CA LEU A 44 -4.36 13.44 13.25
C LEU A 44 -3.75 14.27 14.40
N LEU A 45 -3.03 13.64 15.32
CA LEU A 45 -2.30 14.37 16.37
C LEU A 45 -1.21 15.28 15.80
N SER A 46 -0.60 14.90 14.68
CA SER A 46 0.44 15.70 14.03
C SER A 46 -0.09 16.93 13.28
N THR A 47 -1.39 17.01 13.01
CA THR A 47 -1.98 18.23 12.44
C THR A 47 -2.12 19.37 13.45
N ARG A 48 -1.85 19.13 14.73
CA ARG A 48 -1.79 20.19 15.74
C ARG A 48 -0.63 21.14 15.46
N ILE A 49 -0.84 22.43 15.65
CA ILE A 49 0.15 23.48 15.39
C ILE A 49 1.48 23.22 16.13
N THR A 50 1.41 22.68 17.33
CA THR A 50 2.56 22.41 18.20
C THR A 50 3.32 21.13 17.85
N SER A 51 2.84 20.34 16.89
CA SER A 51 3.49 19.09 16.52
C SER A 51 4.80 19.32 15.77
N THR A 52 5.80 18.54 16.15
CA THR A 52 7.13 18.48 15.52
C THR A 52 7.38 17.13 14.81
N GLU A 53 6.36 16.30 14.66
CA GLU A 53 6.46 14.96 14.06
C GLU A 53 5.63 14.89 12.78
N ARG A 54 6.07 15.62 11.73
CA ARG A 54 5.36 15.69 10.45
C ARG A 54 6.09 15.01 9.29
N ALA A 55 7.35 14.63 9.49
CA ALA A 55 8.11 13.80 8.56
C ALA A 55 8.15 12.36 9.04
N ARG A 56 7.69 11.40 8.21
CA ARG A 56 7.52 9.99 8.58
C ARG A 56 8.01 9.04 7.51
N VAL A 57 8.52 7.90 7.93
CA VAL A 57 8.71 6.72 7.06
C VAL A 57 7.74 5.64 7.52
N LEU A 58 6.86 5.21 6.63
CA LEU A 58 5.95 4.08 6.85
C LEU A 58 6.58 2.81 6.31
N ILE A 59 6.92 1.89 7.20
CA ILE A 59 7.67 0.68 6.89
C ILE A 59 6.75 -0.54 7.03
N GLY A 60 6.76 -1.40 6.02
CA GLY A 60 6.00 -2.65 6.06
C GLY A 60 6.14 -3.44 4.77
N ALA A 61 6.13 -4.77 4.87
CA ALA A 61 6.25 -5.67 3.73
C ALA A 61 5.18 -5.42 2.64
N TYR A 62 5.39 -5.97 1.46
CA TYR A 62 4.38 -5.97 0.39
C TYR A 62 3.07 -6.63 0.86
N GLY A 63 1.94 -6.19 0.33
CA GLY A 63 0.64 -6.78 0.67
C GLY A 63 0.11 -6.49 2.08
N LYS A 64 0.70 -5.55 2.84
CA LYS A 64 0.22 -5.15 4.17
C LYS A 64 -0.86 -4.06 4.13
N GLY A 65 -1.32 -3.66 2.94
CA GLY A 65 -2.38 -2.66 2.79
C GLY A 65 -1.93 -1.21 3.02
N LYS A 66 -0.62 -0.90 2.99
CA LYS A 66 -0.07 0.45 3.21
C LYS A 66 -0.76 1.52 2.38
N SER A 67 -0.82 1.32 1.05
CA SER A 67 -1.41 2.29 0.13
C SER A 67 -2.90 2.53 0.41
N HIS A 68 -3.65 1.47 0.80
CA HIS A 68 -5.07 1.62 1.16
C HIS A 68 -5.27 2.39 2.47
N ILE A 69 -4.42 2.14 3.47
CA ILE A 69 -4.44 2.89 4.73
C ILE A 69 -4.16 4.37 4.47
N ILE A 70 -3.14 4.68 3.67
CA ILE A 70 -2.78 6.06 3.33
C ILE A 70 -3.87 6.73 2.51
N LEU A 71 -4.48 6.03 1.54
CA LEU A 71 -5.61 6.54 0.76
C LEU A 71 -6.77 6.96 1.68
N MET A 72 -7.13 6.11 2.65
CA MET A 72 -8.16 6.42 3.65
C MET A 72 -7.78 7.65 4.48
N ILE A 73 -6.55 7.72 4.98
CA ILE A 73 -6.08 8.85 5.81
C ILE A 73 -6.09 10.16 5.00
N LEU A 74 -5.57 10.15 3.77
CA LEU A 74 -5.57 11.33 2.91
C LEU A 74 -6.99 11.83 2.63
N SER A 75 -7.93 10.91 2.39
CA SER A 75 -9.33 11.24 2.16
C SER A 75 -9.98 11.88 3.40
N LEU A 76 -9.64 11.42 4.60
CA LEU A 76 -10.02 12.07 5.86
C LEU A 76 -9.40 13.48 6.01
N LEU A 77 -8.11 13.63 5.67
CA LEU A 77 -7.41 14.91 5.75
C LEU A 77 -7.94 15.93 4.73
N MET A 78 -8.50 15.47 3.62
CA MET A 78 -9.25 16.28 2.64
C MET A 78 -10.66 16.62 3.10
N LYS A 79 -11.12 16.08 4.23
CA LYS A 79 -12.50 16.18 4.73
C LYS A 79 -13.55 15.68 3.72
N LYS A 80 -13.29 14.54 3.09
CA LYS A 80 -14.34 13.84 2.35
C LYS A 80 -15.49 13.46 3.29
N ASP A 81 -16.67 13.24 2.72
CA ASP A 81 -17.86 12.88 3.51
C ASP A 81 -17.59 11.69 4.41
N ILE A 82 -17.85 11.85 5.70
CA ILE A 82 -17.60 10.82 6.73
C ILE A 82 -18.41 9.54 6.47
N SER A 83 -19.54 9.64 5.78
CA SER A 83 -20.39 8.51 5.39
C SER A 83 -19.67 7.51 4.46
N LEU A 84 -18.65 7.95 3.72
CA LEU A 84 -17.82 7.08 2.87
C LEU A 84 -16.98 6.08 3.67
N PHE A 85 -16.81 6.30 4.96
CA PHE A 85 -15.98 5.47 5.83
C PHE A 85 -16.83 4.48 6.65
N GLU A 86 -17.82 3.83 6.03
CA GLU A 86 -18.82 2.97 6.68
C GLU A 86 -18.22 1.93 7.65
N LYS A 87 -17.14 1.26 7.25
CA LYS A 87 -16.49 0.24 8.08
C LYS A 87 -15.59 0.83 9.19
N LEU A 88 -15.20 2.09 9.04
CA LEU A 88 -14.40 2.80 10.05
C LEU A 88 -15.29 3.29 11.20
N LEU A 89 -16.50 3.76 10.93
CA LEU A 89 -17.40 4.34 11.93
C LEU A 89 -17.62 3.45 13.16
N PRO A 90 -17.94 2.15 13.06
CA PRO A 90 -18.11 1.28 14.23
C PRO A 90 -16.83 1.12 15.06
N LYS A 91 -15.67 1.19 14.41
CA LYS A 91 -14.37 1.14 15.11
C LYS A 91 -14.08 2.45 15.84
N LEU A 92 -14.48 3.60 15.29
CA LEU A 92 -14.40 4.88 15.97
C LEU A 92 -15.29 4.92 17.22
N GLU A 93 -16.53 4.45 17.14
CA GLU A 93 -17.44 4.37 18.27
C GLU A 93 -16.87 3.56 19.45
N SER A 94 -16.13 2.50 19.14
CA SER A 94 -15.46 1.68 20.14
C SER A 94 -14.19 2.31 20.72
N ASN A 95 -13.58 3.30 20.07
CA ASN A 95 -12.36 4.01 20.46
C ASN A 95 -12.65 5.51 20.68
N LYS A 96 -13.09 5.87 21.87
CA LYS A 96 -13.49 7.25 22.21
C LYS A 96 -12.42 8.31 21.92
N ARG A 97 -11.14 7.98 22.13
CA ARG A 97 -10.03 8.92 21.90
C ARG A 97 -9.84 9.21 20.43
N LEU A 98 -9.79 8.17 19.59
CA LEU A 98 -9.66 8.32 18.15
C LEU A 98 -10.90 9.01 17.56
N HIS A 99 -12.09 8.64 18.02
CA HIS A 99 -13.35 9.30 17.63
C HIS A 99 -13.30 10.80 17.87
N GLN A 100 -12.86 11.20 19.07
CA GLN A 100 -12.71 12.62 19.41
C GLN A 100 -11.65 13.32 18.51
N CYS A 101 -10.54 12.65 18.19
CA CYS A 101 -9.54 13.22 17.28
C CYS A 101 -10.12 13.45 15.87
N VAL A 102 -10.89 12.49 15.34
CA VAL A 102 -11.54 12.61 14.03
C VAL A 102 -12.58 13.74 14.04
N LEU A 103 -13.46 13.78 15.04
CA LEU A 103 -14.47 14.83 15.16
C LEU A 103 -13.82 16.22 15.26
N SER A 104 -12.84 16.38 16.14
CA SER A 104 -12.12 17.66 16.29
C SER A 104 -11.45 18.11 15.01
N TYR A 105 -10.94 17.17 14.20
CA TYR A 105 -10.37 17.50 12.89
C TYR A 105 -11.45 17.97 11.91
N TYR A 106 -12.59 17.28 11.84
CA TYR A 106 -13.70 17.66 10.95
C TYR A 106 -14.35 19.00 11.35
N GLU A 107 -14.42 19.31 12.64
CA GLU A 107 -14.97 20.57 13.16
C GLU A 107 -13.99 21.75 13.01
N SER A 108 -12.69 21.47 12.88
CA SER A 108 -11.66 22.51 12.70
C SER A 108 -11.67 23.06 11.27
N ASP A 109 -11.03 24.21 11.03
CA ASP A 109 -10.80 24.75 9.68
C ASP A 109 -9.63 24.04 8.95
N GLN A 110 -9.04 23.03 9.56
CA GLN A 110 -7.90 22.32 8.99
C GLN A 110 -8.32 21.46 7.80
N LYS A 111 -7.61 21.63 6.68
CA LYS A 111 -7.75 20.80 5.48
C LYS A 111 -6.39 20.72 4.80
N LEU A 112 -5.92 19.53 4.49
CA LEU A 112 -4.64 19.31 3.85
C LEU A 112 -4.83 18.85 2.41
N LEU A 113 -4.01 19.41 1.50
CA LEU A 113 -3.98 19.01 0.09
C LEU A 113 -2.98 17.85 -0.07
N PRO A 114 -3.39 16.66 -0.54
CA PRO A 114 -2.49 15.57 -0.84
C PRO A 114 -1.63 15.86 -2.08
N VAL A 115 -0.33 15.64 -1.97
CA VAL A 115 0.61 15.65 -3.11
C VAL A 115 1.24 14.28 -3.21
N ILE A 116 0.98 13.56 -4.30
CA ILE A 116 1.44 12.17 -4.47
C ILE A 116 2.64 12.12 -5.41
N ILE A 117 3.76 11.62 -4.89
CA ILE A 117 4.96 11.31 -5.66
C ILE A 117 4.93 9.81 -5.93
N ASN A 118 4.80 9.43 -7.19
CA ASN A 118 4.93 8.04 -7.61
C ASN A 118 6.40 7.75 -7.90
N GLY A 119 6.81 6.50 -7.70
CA GLY A 119 8.18 6.05 -8.01
C GLY A 119 8.59 6.50 -9.41
N SER A 120 9.63 7.32 -9.50
CA SER A 120 10.12 7.88 -10.75
C SER A 120 11.62 7.60 -10.91
N ASN A 121 12.05 7.48 -12.17
CA ASN A 121 13.47 7.38 -12.54
C ASN A 121 14.15 8.77 -12.61
N THR A 122 13.52 9.80 -12.05
CA THR A 122 14.04 11.17 -12.01
C THR A 122 14.75 11.47 -10.69
N SER A 123 15.53 12.55 -10.63
CA SER A 123 16.12 13.01 -9.36
C SER A 123 15.04 13.36 -8.33
N LEU A 124 15.38 13.25 -7.05
CA LEU A 124 14.42 13.57 -5.96
C LEU A 124 13.85 14.98 -6.07
N PRO A 125 14.66 16.05 -6.26
CA PRO A 125 14.12 17.39 -6.41
C PRO A 125 13.10 17.50 -7.55
N GLN A 126 13.40 16.90 -8.70
CA GLN A 126 12.51 16.92 -9.85
C GLN A 126 11.21 16.15 -9.60
N ALA A 127 11.26 15.02 -8.90
CA ALA A 127 10.06 14.24 -8.54
C ALA A 127 9.11 15.06 -7.64
N PHE A 128 9.65 15.77 -6.65
CA PHE A 128 8.88 16.66 -5.77
C PHE A 128 8.27 17.84 -6.55
N LEU A 129 9.05 18.50 -7.40
CA LEU A 129 8.57 19.65 -8.20
C LEU A 129 7.44 19.23 -9.15
N LEU A 130 7.62 18.14 -9.89
CA LEU A 130 6.60 17.64 -10.82
C LEU A 130 5.32 17.20 -10.11
N ALA A 131 5.44 16.58 -8.93
CA ALA A 131 4.27 16.19 -8.14
C ALA A 131 3.46 17.39 -7.65
N LEU A 132 4.13 18.43 -7.17
CA LEU A 132 3.48 19.68 -6.76
C LEU A 132 2.78 20.34 -7.95
N GLN A 133 3.48 20.52 -9.07
CA GLN A 133 2.94 21.14 -10.28
C GLN A 133 1.68 20.39 -10.76
N ARG A 134 1.77 19.07 -10.87
CA ARG A 134 0.64 18.23 -11.27
C ARG A 134 -0.54 18.39 -10.32
N THR A 135 -0.30 18.31 -9.00
CA THR A 135 -1.37 18.45 -8.01
C THR A 135 -2.05 19.81 -8.09
N LEU A 136 -1.29 20.90 -8.24
CA LEU A 136 -1.86 22.23 -8.38
C LEU A 136 -2.67 22.38 -9.68
N ALA A 137 -2.18 21.82 -10.78
CA ALA A 137 -2.90 21.84 -12.07
C ALA A 137 -4.20 21.02 -12.01
N GLU A 138 -4.17 19.79 -11.47
CA GLU A 138 -5.35 18.91 -11.35
C GLU A 138 -6.45 19.47 -10.44
N ASN A 139 -6.09 20.34 -9.49
CA ASN A 139 -7.02 21.00 -8.58
C ASN A 139 -7.34 22.46 -8.97
N GLU A 140 -6.93 22.91 -10.15
CA GLU A 140 -7.14 24.30 -10.62
C GLU A 140 -6.57 25.36 -9.66
N LEU A 141 -5.39 25.08 -9.08
CA LEU A 141 -4.74 25.90 -8.05
C LEU A 141 -3.43 26.55 -8.53
N LEU A 142 -3.15 26.57 -9.83
CA LEU A 142 -1.91 27.17 -10.35
C LEU A 142 -1.81 28.68 -10.07
N ASP A 143 -2.94 29.34 -9.90
CA ASP A 143 -3.04 30.78 -9.59
C ASP A 143 -2.52 31.16 -8.19
N ILE A 144 -2.33 30.18 -7.28
CA ILE A 144 -1.79 30.46 -5.94
C ILE A 144 -0.30 30.79 -5.91
N MET A 145 0.40 30.60 -7.03
CA MET A 145 1.85 30.84 -7.16
C MET A 145 2.18 31.80 -8.32
N PRO A 146 1.48 32.92 -8.45
CA PRO A 146 1.67 33.78 -9.61
C PRO A 146 3.11 34.27 -9.73
N GLU A 147 3.72 34.72 -8.63
CA GLU A 147 5.10 35.18 -8.63
C GLU A 147 6.10 34.17 -9.19
N THR A 148 5.94 32.89 -8.84
CA THR A 148 6.85 31.84 -9.30
C THR A 148 6.70 31.57 -10.78
N ASN A 149 5.46 31.51 -11.28
CA ASN A 149 5.15 31.25 -12.67
C ASN A 149 5.67 32.35 -13.59
N TYR A 150 5.41 33.58 -13.22
CA TYR A 150 5.82 34.78 -14.00
C TYR A 150 7.33 34.97 -13.95
N LYS A 151 7.94 34.87 -12.77
CA LYS A 151 9.42 34.97 -12.62
C LYS A 151 10.15 33.89 -13.41
N ALA A 152 9.62 32.67 -13.44
CA ALA A 152 10.19 31.59 -14.24
C ALA A 152 10.09 31.88 -15.74
N ALA A 153 8.98 32.42 -16.22
CA ALA A 153 8.82 32.82 -17.63
C ALA A 153 9.82 33.91 -18.01
N VAL A 154 9.93 34.94 -17.19
CA VAL A 154 10.90 36.03 -17.39
C VAL A 154 12.33 35.49 -17.38
N ALA A 155 12.69 34.62 -16.41
CA ALA A 155 14.03 34.03 -16.33
C ALA A 155 14.38 33.22 -17.59
N VAL A 156 13.42 32.44 -18.13
CA VAL A 156 13.62 31.71 -19.39
C VAL A 156 13.81 32.63 -20.57
N ILE A 157 13.02 33.71 -20.68
CA ILE A 157 13.17 34.70 -21.74
C ILE A 157 14.57 35.38 -21.66
N GLN A 158 15.02 35.75 -20.47
CA GLN A 158 16.35 36.32 -20.25
C GLN A 158 17.46 35.32 -20.61
N ARG A 159 17.29 34.05 -20.26
CA ARG A 159 18.23 33.00 -20.65
C ARG A 159 18.27 32.79 -22.16
N TRP A 160 17.12 32.82 -22.86
CA TRP A 160 17.11 32.75 -24.31
C TRP A 160 17.82 33.95 -24.94
N LYS A 161 17.66 35.13 -24.35
CA LYS A 161 18.37 36.34 -24.82
C LYS A 161 19.90 36.19 -24.75
N THR A 162 20.40 35.49 -23.71
CA THR A 162 21.86 35.35 -23.47
C THR A 162 22.43 34.10 -24.16
N ASP A 163 21.79 32.97 -24.00
CA ASP A 163 22.36 31.65 -24.32
C ASP A 163 21.82 31.08 -25.64
N PHE A 164 20.59 31.50 -26.06
CA PHE A 164 19.88 30.98 -27.22
C PHE A 164 19.26 32.13 -28.06
N PRO A 165 20.09 33.01 -28.69
CA PRO A 165 19.59 34.21 -29.37
C PRO A 165 18.62 33.89 -30.52
N ASP A 166 18.77 32.79 -31.20
CA ASP A 166 17.85 32.36 -32.28
C ASP A 166 16.45 32.08 -31.75
N THR A 167 16.34 31.40 -30.59
CA THR A 167 15.06 31.15 -29.91
C THR A 167 14.43 32.46 -29.41
N TYR A 168 15.24 33.37 -28.92
CA TYR A 168 14.77 34.69 -28.50
C TYR A 168 14.21 35.51 -29.69
N VAL A 169 14.85 35.46 -30.86
CA VAL A 169 14.35 36.09 -32.07
C VAL A 169 13.06 35.45 -32.55
N GLN A 170 12.94 34.13 -32.43
CA GLN A 170 11.69 33.40 -32.74
C GLN A 170 10.56 33.82 -31.78
N LEU A 171 10.83 33.97 -30.49
CA LEU A 171 9.88 34.49 -29.53
C LEU A 171 9.41 35.88 -29.93
N GLN A 172 10.35 36.81 -30.28
CA GLN A 172 10.01 38.17 -30.71
C GLN A 172 9.06 38.19 -31.92
N LYS A 173 9.20 37.21 -32.83
CA LYS A 173 8.31 37.05 -33.98
C LYS A 173 6.97 36.43 -33.65
N ALA A 174 6.89 35.64 -32.60
CA ALA A 174 5.69 34.96 -32.19
C ALA A 174 4.76 35.80 -31.30
N ILE A 175 5.30 36.81 -30.65
CA ILE A 175 4.55 37.80 -29.87
C ILE A 175 4.20 38.99 -30.77
N ASP A 176 2.93 39.41 -30.76
CA ASP A 176 2.44 40.54 -31.61
C ASP A 176 2.66 41.92 -30.95
N GLU A 177 3.70 42.03 -30.10
CA GLU A 177 3.99 43.23 -29.31
C GLU A 177 5.50 43.35 -29.03
N PRO A 178 5.98 44.55 -28.64
CA PRO A 178 7.38 44.71 -28.25
C PRO A 178 7.75 43.81 -27.06
N ILE A 179 8.86 43.08 -27.19
CA ILE A 179 9.27 42.10 -26.16
C ILE A 179 9.51 42.75 -24.79
N GLY A 180 9.97 44.00 -24.75
CA GLY A 180 10.12 44.72 -23.48
C GLY A 180 8.80 44.90 -22.76
N LYS A 181 7.73 45.26 -23.48
CA LYS A 181 6.40 45.36 -22.92
C LYS A 181 5.86 44.00 -22.46
N PHE A 182 6.08 42.94 -23.26
CA PHE A 182 5.68 41.61 -22.90
C PHE A 182 6.36 41.11 -21.61
N ILE A 183 7.64 41.47 -21.40
CA ILE A 183 8.36 41.15 -20.15
C ILE A 183 7.78 41.97 -18.98
N GLU A 184 7.52 43.29 -19.19
CA GLU A 184 6.87 44.15 -18.17
C GLU A 184 5.49 43.57 -17.78
N ASP A 185 4.67 43.19 -18.76
CA ASP A 185 3.35 42.57 -18.50
C ASP A 185 3.48 41.24 -17.70
N LEU A 186 4.53 40.43 -17.94
CA LEU A 186 4.83 39.26 -17.12
C LEU A 186 5.29 39.65 -15.70
N GLU A 187 6.13 40.66 -15.55
CA GLU A 187 6.58 41.20 -14.26
C GLU A 187 5.43 41.82 -13.45
N ASP A 188 4.42 42.37 -14.14
CA ASP A 188 3.18 42.89 -13.56
C ASP A 188 2.09 41.84 -13.38
N TYR A 189 2.44 40.55 -13.49
CA TYR A 189 1.55 39.40 -13.29
C TYR A 189 0.34 39.34 -14.23
N SER A 190 0.47 39.79 -15.46
CA SER A 190 -0.59 39.70 -16.49
C SER A 190 -0.89 38.24 -16.87
N ILE A 191 -2.10 37.80 -16.58
CA ILE A 191 -2.58 36.45 -16.91
C ILE A 191 -2.51 36.23 -18.44
N THR A 192 -2.92 37.20 -19.22
CA THR A 192 -2.92 37.13 -20.68
C THR A 192 -1.52 36.99 -21.28
N ALA A 193 -0.52 37.67 -20.69
CA ALA A 193 0.88 37.55 -21.09
C ALA A 193 1.43 36.14 -20.74
N TYR A 194 1.08 35.62 -19.57
CA TYR A 194 1.51 34.30 -19.14
C TYR A 194 0.90 33.19 -20.01
N GLU A 195 -0.42 33.18 -20.24
CA GLU A 195 -1.11 32.24 -21.11
C GLU A 195 -0.55 32.28 -22.56
N LYS A 196 -0.22 33.47 -23.04
CA LYS A 196 0.44 33.66 -24.35
C LYS A 196 1.81 33.00 -24.36
N PHE A 197 2.62 33.22 -23.30
CA PHE A 197 3.94 32.59 -23.16
C PHE A 197 3.83 31.05 -23.10
N GLU A 198 2.94 30.52 -22.28
CA GLU A 198 2.71 29.06 -22.15
C GLU A 198 2.33 28.40 -23.48
N ARG A 199 1.49 29.07 -24.28
CA ARG A 199 1.06 28.59 -25.60
C ARG A 199 2.18 28.64 -26.64
N ILE A 200 3.06 29.62 -26.58
CA ILE A 200 4.16 29.79 -27.53
C ILE A 200 5.34 28.89 -27.19
N TYR A 201 5.59 28.63 -25.90
CA TYR A 201 6.77 27.94 -25.42
C TYR A 201 7.00 26.57 -26.10
N PRO A 202 6.01 25.68 -26.27
CA PRO A 202 6.20 24.39 -26.96
C PRO A 202 6.67 24.55 -28.41
N THR A 203 6.24 25.59 -29.10
CA THR A 203 6.64 25.85 -30.51
C THR A 203 8.10 26.21 -30.64
N LEU A 204 8.66 26.81 -29.60
CA LEU A 204 10.06 27.25 -29.52
C LEU A 204 11.01 26.22 -28.94
N THR A 205 10.45 25.18 -28.30
CA THR A 205 11.21 24.18 -27.53
C THR A 205 10.95 22.74 -27.99
N ALA A 206 10.69 22.54 -29.28
CA ALA A 206 10.46 21.24 -29.89
C ALA A 206 9.35 20.41 -29.18
N GLY A 207 8.28 21.08 -28.75
CA GLY A 207 7.12 20.43 -28.10
C GLY A 207 7.22 20.30 -26.59
N SER A 208 8.26 20.80 -25.94
CA SER A 208 8.38 20.75 -24.48
C SER A 208 7.33 21.65 -23.80
N VAL A 209 6.69 21.12 -22.75
CA VAL A 209 5.76 21.93 -21.94
C VAL A 209 6.56 22.82 -21.00
N PHE A 210 6.11 24.08 -20.84
CA PHE A 210 6.72 24.99 -19.87
C PHE A 210 6.52 24.49 -18.44
N SER A 211 7.61 24.42 -17.68
CA SER A 211 7.58 24.05 -16.26
C SER A 211 8.14 25.20 -15.42
N PRO A 212 7.30 26.01 -14.79
CA PRO A 212 7.71 27.21 -14.04
C PRO A 212 8.55 26.87 -12.80
N PHE A 213 8.54 25.62 -12.37
CA PHE A 213 9.20 25.20 -11.12
C PHE A 213 10.64 24.67 -11.33
N LEU A 214 11.10 24.59 -12.57
CA LEU A 214 12.46 24.10 -12.86
C LEU A 214 13.51 25.14 -12.41
N GLY A 215 14.38 24.73 -11.49
CA GLY A 215 15.48 25.58 -10.98
C GLY A 215 15.19 26.28 -9.65
N PHE A 216 14.00 26.10 -9.06
CA PHE A 216 13.69 26.60 -7.72
C PHE A 216 14.10 25.60 -6.63
N ASP A 217 14.37 26.11 -5.42
CA ASP A 217 14.52 25.27 -4.24
C ASP A 217 13.20 24.61 -3.87
N VAL A 218 13.22 23.29 -3.71
CA VAL A 218 12.02 22.48 -3.45
C VAL A 218 11.31 22.92 -2.18
N VAL A 219 12.07 23.19 -1.12
CA VAL A 219 11.52 23.53 0.20
C VAL A 219 10.82 24.89 0.13
N GLU A 220 11.49 25.90 -0.45
CA GLU A 220 10.93 27.24 -0.62
C GLU A 220 9.66 27.22 -1.47
N LEU A 221 9.63 26.39 -2.52
CA LEU A 221 8.47 26.27 -3.39
C LEU A 221 7.26 25.70 -2.66
N TYR A 222 7.46 24.63 -1.90
CA TYR A 222 6.38 24.04 -1.08
C TYR A 222 5.89 25.01 0.00
N GLU A 223 6.78 25.78 0.63
CA GLU A 223 6.37 26.83 1.56
C GLU A 223 5.52 27.92 0.90
N SER A 224 5.93 28.35 -0.28
CA SER A 224 5.19 29.36 -1.05
C SER A 224 3.80 28.82 -1.42
N ALA A 225 3.72 27.57 -1.91
CA ALA A 225 2.47 26.91 -2.22
C ALA A 225 1.52 26.86 -1.01
N VAL A 226 2.03 26.46 0.18
CA VAL A 226 1.19 26.39 1.39
C VAL A 226 0.67 27.77 1.80
N ARG A 227 1.47 28.82 1.67
CA ARG A 227 1.00 30.20 1.92
C ARG A 227 -0.15 30.60 0.99
N GLY A 228 -0.02 30.29 -0.31
CA GLY A 228 -1.07 30.58 -1.30
C GLY A 228 -2.35 29.74 -1.08
N LEU A 229 -2.21 28.48 -0.69
CA LEU A 229 -3.33 27.56 -0.44
C LEU A 229 -4.29 28.01 0.66
N ARG A 230 -3.86 28.85 1.59
CA ARG A 230 -4.73 29.39 2.63
C ARG A 230 -5.92 30.18 2.05
N SER A 231 -5.71 30.94 0.99
CA SER A 231 -6.78 31.66 0.31
C SER A 231 -7.83 30.75 -0.35
N LYS A 232 -7.46 29.48 -0.56
CA LYS A 232 -8.31 28.43 -1.17
C LYS A 232 -8.90 27.45 -0.13
N GLY A 233 -8.78 27.76 1.15
CA GLY A 233 -9.35 26.96 2.23
C GLY A 233 -8.53 25.73 2.66
N TYR A 234 -7.26 25.66 2.27
CA TYR A 234 -6.34 24.65 2.77
C TYR A 234 -5.40 25.22 3.82
N THR A 235 -5.10 24.43 4.85
CA THR A 235 -4.14 24.82 5.91
C THR A 235 -2.74 24.27 5.65
N GLY A 236 -2.58 23.41 4.67
CA GLY A 236 -1.28 22.83 4.35
C GLY A 236 -1.33 21.74 3.28
N ILE A 237 -0.21 21.07 3.14
CA ILE A 237 0.04 20.01 2.17
C ILE A 237 0.45 18.73 2.90
N TYR A 238 -0.07 17.58 2.43
CA TYR A 238 0.39 16.25 2.86
C TYR A 238 1.05 15.54 1.67
N VAL A 239 2.38 15.47 1.69
CA VAL A 239 3.17 14.82 0.65
C VAL A 239 3.31 13.33 0.95
N VAL A 240 3.02 12.49 -0.02
CA VAL A 240 3.24 11.04 0.06
C VAL A 240 4.13 10.61 -1.09
N TYR A 241 5.28 10.03 -0.75
CA TYR A 241 6.11 9.34 -1.73
C TYR A 241 5.77 7.85 -1.71
N ASP A 242 4.87 7.45 -2.61
CA ASP A 242 4.52 6.04 -2.76
C ASP A 242 5.66 5.27 -3.43
N GLU A 243 5.89 4.04 -3.00
CA GLU A 243 6.97 3.19 -3.51
C GLU A 243 8.40 3.81 -3.39
N PHE A 244 8.67 4.59 -2.33
CA PHE A 244 10.00 5.15 -2.08
C PHE A 244 11.11 4.09 -2.03
N SER A 245 10.79 2.86 -1.62
CA SER A 245 11.71 1.73 -1.70
C SER A 245 12.21 1.43 -3.11
N LYS A 246 11.36 1.59 -4.15
CA LYS A 246 11.82 1.42 -5.54
C LYS A 246 12.85 2.47 -5.95
N PHE A 247 12.66 3.72 -5.48
CA PHE A 247 13.67 4.75 -5.66
C PHE A 247 14.98 4.36 -4.97
N LEU A 248 14.93 3.88 -3.72
CA LEU A 248 16.13 3.43 -3.00
C LEU A 248 16.82 2.27 -3.73
N GLU A 249 16.07 1.26 -4.18
CA GLU A 249 16.61 0.09 -4.90
C GLU A 249 17.27 0.46 -6.23
N ALA A 250 16.68 1.39 -6.97
CA ALA A 250 17.16 1.77 -8.30
C ALA A 250 18.25 2.84 -8.26
N ASN A 251 18.15 3.82 -7.36
CA ASN A 251 18.92 5.06 -7.48
C ASN A 251 19.78 5.40 -6.25
N ILE A 252 19.76 4.59 -5.18
CA ILE A 252 20.47 4.93 -3.94
C ILE A 252 21.99 5.08 -4.13
N SER A 253 22.59 4.29 -5.03
CA SER A 253 24.00 4.36 -5.39
C SER A 253 24.35 5.59 -6.23
N GLU A 254 23.39 6.13 -6.98
CA GLU A 254 23.54 7.28 -7.86
C GLU A 254 23.11 8.59 -7.19
N ALA A 255 22.27 8.50 -6.14
CA ALA A 255 21.79 9.65 -5.40
C ALA A 255 22.95 10.57 -4.98
N SER A 256 22.79 11.84 -5.29
CA SER A 256 23.79 12.89 -5.00
C SER A 256 23.73 13.32 -3.52
N VAL A 257 24.76 14.01 -3.06
CA VAL A 257 24.74 14.69 -1.77
C VAL A 257 23.60 15.73 -1.72
N SER A 258 23.30 16.35 -2.85
CA SER A 258 22.18 17.31 -2.96
C SER A 258 20.82 16.64 -2.73
N ASP A 259 20.61 15.41 -3.20
CA ASP A 259 19.35 14.68 -2.99
C ASP A 259 19.10 14.36 -1.52
N THR A 260 20.12 13.84 -0.83
CA THR A 260 20.02 13.56 0.61
C THR A 260 19.86 14.84 1.43
N LYS A 261 20.55 15.92 1.06
CA LYS A 261 20.40 17.22 1.71
C LYS A 261 18.99 17.77 1.53
N MET A 262 18.45 17.73 0.32
CA MET A 262 17.08 18.19 0.04
C MET A 262 16.06 17.45 0.91
N LEU A 263 16.15 16.11 1.04
CA LEU A 263 15.25 15.35 1.91
C LEU A 263 15.40 15.72 3.40
N GLN A 264 16.64 15.96 3.86
CA GLN A 264 16.89 16.41 5.23
C GLN A 264 16.25 17.77 5.49
N ASP A 265 16.49 18.74 4.61
CA ASP A 265 15.97 20.11 4.71
C ASP A 265 14.43 20.10 4.64
N PHE A 266 13.86 19.27 3.74
CA PHE A 266 12.40 19.11 3.63
C PHE A 266 11.79 18.49 4.90
N ALA A 267 12.40 17.45 5.47
CA ALA A 267 11.94 16.82 6.71
C ALA A 267 12.01 17.80 7.91
N GLU A 268 13.11 18.55 8.03
CA GLU A 268 13.24 19.59 9.06
C GLU A 268 12.16 20.67 8.88
N LYS A 269 11.89 21.05 7.65
CA LYS A 269 10.83 22.01 7.35
C LYS A 269 9.45 21.49 7.72
N CYS A 270 9.14 20.23 7.41
CA CYS A 270 7.90 19.60 7.85
C CYS A 270 7.73 19.70 9.37
N ASN A 271 8.77 19.30 10.11
CA ASN A 271 8.74 19.25 11.58
C ASN A 271 8.66 20.65 12.24
N ARG A 272 9.01 21.72 11.51
CA ARG A 272 8.98 23.10 11.99
C ARG A 272 7.89 23.97 11.32
N SER A 273 7.03 23.40 10.51
CA SER A 273 6.10 24.14 9.65
C SER A 273 4.96 24.86 10.39
N GLY A 274 4.73 24.55 11.68
CA GLY A 274 3.77 25.27 12.53
C GLY A 274 2.36 25.35 11.93
N GLU A 275 1.87 26.57 11.71
CA GLU A 275 0.55 26.82 11.12
C GLU A 275 0.49 26.57 9.61
N HIS A 276 1.61 26.71 8.90
CA HIS A 276 1.72 26.44 7.46
C HIS A 276 2.13 24.99 7.25
N GLN A 277 1.20 24.09 7.48
CA GLN A 277 1.50 22.67 7.63
C GLN A 277 2.07 22.04 6.35
N ILE A 278 3.25 21.47 6.47
CA ILE A 278 3.84 20.60 5.46
C ILE A 278 4.11 19.26 6.13
N HIS A 279 3.56 18.19 5.58
CA HIS A 279 3.78 16.83 6.03
C HIS A 279 4.45 16.01 4.94
N LEU A 280 5.30 15.06 5.31
CA LEU A 280 5.93 14.13 4.38
C LEU A 280 5.83 12.69 4.90
N MET A 281 5.32 11.80 4.07
CA MET A 281 5.29 10.36 4.30
C MET A 281 6.05 9.64 3.19
N LEU A 282 7.14 8.97 3.55
CA LEU A 282 7.85 8.05 2.67
C LEU A 282 7.33 6.63 2.92
N ILE A 283 6.92 5.91 1.87
CA ILE A 283 6.45 4.52 2.00
C ILE A 283 7.54 3.57 1.58
N SER A 284 8.01 2.75 2.51
CA SER A 284 9.10 1.78 2.28
C SER A 284 8.72 0.37 2.68
N HIS A 285 9.40 -0.61 2.11
CA HIS A 285 9.25 -2.03 2.46
C HIS A 285 10.17 -2.45 3.61
N LYS A 286 11.32 -1.80 3.70
CA LYS A 286 12.35 -2.04 4.71
C LYS A 286 12.82 -0.71 5.29
N GLU A 287 13.56 -0.77 6.39
CA GLU A 287 14.28 0.39 6.92
C GLU A 287 15.24 0.98 5.88
N ILE A 288 15.40 2.31 5.88
CA ILE A 288 16.38 2.99 5.02
C ILE A 288 17.78 2.41 5.26
N ALA A 289 18.10 2.09 6.51
CA ALA A 289 19.37 1.47 6.90
C ALA A 289 19.69 0.20 6.11
N ASN A 290 18.69 -0.61 5.79
CA ASN A 290 18.88 -1.88 5.07
C ASN A 290 19.23 -1.71 3.57
N TYR A 291 19.13 -0.50 3.03
CA TYR A 291 19.50 -0.20 1.64
C TYR A 291 20.90 0.41 1.52
N ILE A 292 21.50 0.87 2.62
CA ILE A 292 22.75 1.64 2.60
C ILE A 292 23.99 0.84 2.99
N ASP A 293 23.86 -0.40 3.45
CA ASP A 293 24.95 -1.22 4.01
C ASP A 293 26.13 -1.43 3.03
N THR A 294 25.87 -1.38 1.73
CA THR A 294 26.90 -1.59 0.68
C THR A 294 27.46 -0.30 0.09
N LEU A 295 27.00 0.87 0.57
CA LEU A 295 27.37 2.17 0.02
C LEU A 295 28.70 2.68 0.63
N PRO A 296 29.42 3.58 -0.10
CA PRO A 296 30.55 4.32 0.46
C PRO A 296 30.15 5.14 1.69
N LYS A 297 31.07 5.24 2.67
CA LYS A 297 30.81 5.87 3.98
C LYS A 297 30.14 7.26 3.88
N GLN A 298 30.58 8.11 2.97
CA GLN A 298 30.02 9.45 2.79
C GLN A 298 28.52 9.42 2.41
N LYS A 299 28.10 8.46 1.58
CA LYS A 299 26.69 8.26 1.21
C LYS A 299 25.89 7.67 2.36
N VAL A 300 26.48 6.72 3.10
CA VAL A 300 25.89 6.16 4.32
C VAL A 300 25.57 7.26 5.33
N ASP A 301 26.51 8.16 5.58
CA ASP A 301 26.33 9.26 6.54
C ASP A 301 25.21 10.22 6.07
N GLY A 302 25.14 10.50 4.76
CA GLY A 302 24.06 11.31 4.18
C GLY A 302 22.67 10.68 4.41
N TRP A 303 22.51 9.39 4.12
CA TRP A 303 21.25 8.68 4.29
C TRP A 303 20.88 8.42 5.76
N ARG A 304 21.86 8.24 6.66
CA ARG A 304 21.61 8.23 8.10
C ARG A 304 21.05 9.56 8.57
N GLY A 305 21.64 10.67 8.11
CA GLY A 305 21.13 12.01 8.41
C GLY A 305 19.70 12.24 7.89
N VAL A 306 19.30 11.61 6.77
CA VAL A 306 17.89 11.56 6.35
C VAL A 306 17.07 10.77 7.35
N SER A 307 17.44 9.52 7.63
CA SER A 307 16.68 8.60 8.48
C SER A 307 16.39 9.18 9.88
N GLU A 308 17.36 9.86 10.49
CA GLU A 308 17.24 10.44 11.83
C GLU A 308 16.22 11.59 11.93
N ARG A 309 15.84 12.21 10.81
CA ARG A 309 14.88 13.31 10.77
C ARG A 309 13.44 12.86 10.60
N PHE A 310 13.23 11.57 10.35
CA PHE A 310 11.92 10.98 10.15
C PHE A 310 11.48 10.15 11.36
N LYS A 311 10.20 10.19 11.66
CA LYS A 311 9.58 9.23 12.57
C LYS A 311 9.34 7.92 11.84
N HIS A 312 9.94 6.84 12.30
CA HIS A 312 9.76 5.51 11.72
C HIS A 312 8.50 4.85 12.29
N ILE A 313 7.63 4.41 11.41
CA ILE A 313 6.37 3.76 11.77
C ILE A 313 6.33 2.39 11.10
N HIS A 314 6.32 1.34 11.91
CA HIS A 314 6.24 -0.04 11.44
C HIS A 314 4.80 -0.50 11.39
N LEU A 315 4.31 -0.86 10.20
CA LEU A 315 3.05 -1.57 10.05
C LEU A 315 3.25 -3.06 10.33
N ASN A 316 3.28 -3.38 11.60
CA ASN A 316 3.31 -4.76 12.08
C ASN A 316 1.87 -5.23 12.26
N ASN A 317 1.26 -5.74 11.19
CA ASN A 317 0.02 -6.47 11.36
C ASN A 317 0.34 -7.82 12.00
N ASN A 318 -0.20 -8.07 13.18
CA ASN A 318 -0.18 -9.41 13.71
C ASN A 318 -1.14 -10.32 12.88
N PHE A 319 -0.95 -11.60 12.95
CA PHE A 319 -1.77 -12.54 12.16
C PHE A 319 -3.25 -12.47 12.52
N ALA A 320 -3.61 -12.09 13.75
CA ALA A 320 -5.00 -11.90 14.17
C ALA A 320 -5.70 -10.80 13.33
N GLN A 321 -5.01 -9.69 13.04
CA GLN A 321 -5.53 -8.64 12.15
C GLN A 321 -5.69 -9.14 10.70
N THR A 322 -4.79 -9.99 10.23
CA THR A 322 -4.92 -10.60 8.91
C THR A 322 -6.13 -11.55 8.85
N TYR A 323 -6.42 -12.27 9.91
CA TYR A 323 -7.64 -13.09 9.99
C TYR A 323 -8.92 -12.23 9.99
N GLU A 324 -8.91 -11.05 10.64
CA GLU A 324 -10.02 -10.08 10.53
C GLU A 324 -10.22 -9.60 9.10
N ILE A 325 -9.14 -9.36 8.35
CA ILE A 325 -9.22 -8.98 6.92
C ILE A 325 -9.84 -10.13 6.12
N ILE A 326 -9.35 -11.36 6.27
CA ILE A 326 -9.90 -12.54 5.58
C ILE A 326 -11.40 -12.67 5.87
N ALA A 327 -11.79 -12.58 7.13
CA ALA A 327 -13.18 -12.68 7.56
C ALA A 327 -14.06 -11.55 7.00
N SER A 328 -13.51 -10.35 6.85
CA SER A 328 -14.26 -9.20 6.30
C SER A 328 -14.46 -9.29 4.79
N VAL A 329 -13.57 -9.99 4.08
CA VAL A 329 -13.69 -10.25 2.65
C VAL A 329 -14.69 -11.35 2.35
N ILE A 330 -14.79 -12.35 3.22
CA ILE A 330 -15.71 -13.49 3.09
C ILE A 330 -17.06 -13.08 3.69
N GLN A 331 -17.97 -12.61 2.85
CA GLN A 331 -19.32 -12.24 3.27
C GLN A 331 -20.23 -13.46 3.37
N LYS A 332 -21.12 -13.43 4.34
CA LYS A 332 -22.08 -14.52 4.59
C LYS A 332 -23.48 -13.92 4.73
N ASP A 333 -24.46 -14.52 4.06
CA ASP A 333 -25.86 -14.22 4.36
C ASP A 333 -26.19 -14.69 5.77
N ALA A 334 -26.70 -13.81 6.61
CA ALA A 334 -26.87 -14.08 8.04
C ALA A 334 -27.84 -15.23 8.33
N ALA A 335 -28.92 -15.35 7.55
CA ALA A 335 -29.96 -16.35 7.74
C ALA A 335 -29.48 -17.72 7.27
N LEU A 336 -28.97 -17.81 6.04
CA LEU A 336 -28.45 -19.05 5.46
C LEU A 336 -27.24 -19.57 6.24
N TRP A 337 -26.37 -18.65 6.69
CA TRP A 337 -25.22 -19.01 7.49
C TRP A 337 -25.59 -19.57 8.88
N ALA A 338 -26.62 -19.01 9.53
CA ALA A 338 -27.10 -19.55 10.80
C ALA A 338 -27.67 -20.97 10.65
N GLU A 339 -28.43 -21.21 9.59
CA GLU A 339 -28.97 -22.54 9.25
C GLU A 339 -27.85 -23.55 8.97
N PHE A 340 -26.89 -23.17 8.13
CA PHE A 340 -25.71 -23.99 7.83
C PHE A 340 -24.91 -24.34 9.09
N CYS A 341 -24.66 -23.38 9.98
CA CYS A 341 -23.96 -23.63 11.24
C CYS A 341 -24.71 -24.58 12.16
N GLN A 342 -26.05 -24.57 12.13
CA GLN A 342 -26.86 -25.49 12.91
C GLN A 342 -26.83 -26.91 12.30
N GLN A 343 -26.95 -27.01 10.98
CA GLN A 343 -26.90 -28.27 10.24
C GLN A 343 -25.54 -28.97 10.42
N HIS A 344 -24.45 -28.24 10.31
CA HIS A 344 -23.06 -28.70 10.37
C HIS A 344 -22.40 -28.50 11.74
N LYS A 345 -23.18 -28.43 12.80
CA LYS A 345 -22.66 -28.22 14.17
C LYS A 345 -21.66 -29.28 14.58
N GLY A 346 -21.89 -30.53 14.21
CA GLY A 346 -21.00 -31.67 14.54
C GLY A 346 -19.61 -31.50 13.93
N GLU A 347 -19.56 -31.11 12.67
CA GLU A 347 -18.33 -30.86 11.93
C GLU A 347 -17.55 -29.67 12.53
N PHE A 348 -18.22 -28.56 12.81
CA PHE A 348 -17.59 -27.40 13.47
C PHE A 348 -17.06 -27.76 14.86
N ASP A 349 -17.83 -28.52 15.67
CA ASP A 349 -17.41 -28.92 17.01
C ASP A 349 -16.22 -29.89 16.94
N SER A 350 -16.19 -30.81 15.96
CA SER A 350 -15.07 -31.70 15.72
C SER A 350 -13.79 -30.93 15.36
N VAL A 351 -13.87 -30.00 14.41
CA VAL A 351 -12.74 -29.15 14.02
C VAL A 351 -12.28 -28.31 15.20
N LYS A 352 -13.19 -27.69 15.95
CA LYS A 352 -12.87 -26.90 17.14
C LYS A 352 -12.15 -27.71 18.20
N HIS A 353 -12.63 -28.93 18.50
CA HIS A 353 -12.00 -29.79 19.48
C HIS A 353 -10.60 -30.22 19.09
N ARG A 354 -10.39 -30.52 17.80
CA ARG A 354 -9.10 -30.89 17.24
C ARG A 354 -8.05 -29.77 17.37
N TYR A 355 -8.44 -28.51 17.15
CA TYR A 355 -7.52 -27.38 17.13
C TYR A 355 -7.45 -26.58 18.43
N ALA A 356 -8.32 -26.82 19.40
CA ALA A 356 -8.36 -26.07 20.66
C ALA A 356 -7.04 -26.05 21.45
N ASN A 357 -6.27 -27.15 21.34
CA ASN A 357 -4.97 -27.32 22.03
C ASN A 357 -3.83 -27.62 21.05
N HIS A 358 -4.02 -27.31 19.76
CA HIS A 358 -3.02 -27.64 18.76
C HIS A 358 -1.86 -26.64 18.80
N ALA A 359 -0.63 -27.12 18.63
CA ALA A 359 0.60 -26.32 18.75
C ALA A 359 0.62 -25.07 17.86
N ILE A 360 0.04 -25.13 16.63
CA ILE A 360 0.00 -23.97 15.72
C ILE A 360 -0.92 -22.84 16.21
N PHE A 361 -1.80 -23.09 17.16
CA PHE A 361 -2.73 -22.12 17.73
C PHE A 361 -2.46 -21.81 19.19
N THR A 362 -1.27 -22.14 19.71
CA THR A 362 -0.90 -21.93 21.12
C THR A 362 -0.98 -20.45 21.50
N ASP A 363 -0.55 -19.56 20.60
CA ASP A 363 -0.58 -18.11 20.79
C ASP A 363 -1.93 -17.49 20.37
N THR A 364 -2.88 -18.32 19.95
CA THR A 364 -4.19 -17.89 19.48
C THR A 364 -5.19 -17.93 20.62
N THR A 365 -5.84 -16.83 20.92
CA THR A 365 -6.88 -16.82 21.96
C THR A 365 -8.07 -17.69 21.54
N ARG A 366 -8.88 -18.18 22.51
CA ARG A 366 -10.12 -18.91 22.22
C ARG A 366 -11.09 -18.11 21.35
N LYS A 367 -11.06 -16.77 21.46
CA LYS A 367 -11.87 -15.86 20.65
C LYS A 367 -11.39 -15.85 19.21
N ASP A 368 -10.08 -15.79 19.01
CA ASP A 368 -9.46 -15.77 17.68
C ASP A 368 -9.66 -17.12 16.96
N LEU A 369 -9.54 -18.25 17.68
CA LEU A 369 -9.82 -19.56 17.11
C LEU A 369 -11.28 -19.68 16.64
N LYS A 370 -12.25 -19.17 17.44
CA LYS A 370 -13.65 -19.12 17.02
C LYS A 370 -13.82 -18.25 15.77
N HIS A 371 -13.12 -17.13 15.71
CA HIS A 371 -13.13 -16.24 14.55
C HIS A 371 -12.56 -16.93 13.29
N ILE A 372 -11.43 -17.62 13.43
CA ILE A 372 -10.83 -18.42 12.35
C ILE A 372 -11.81 -19.49 11.84
N LEU A 373 -12.46 -20.23 12.74
CA LEU A 373 -13.35 -21.33 12.38
C LEU A 373 -14.63 -20.88 11.67
N TYR A 374 -15.28 -19.83 12.17
CA TYR A 374 -16.59 -19.41 11.67
C TYR A 374 -16.52 -18.26 10.68
N SER A 375 -15.68 -17.26 10.96
CA SER A 375 -15.64 -16.06 10.12
C SER A 375 -14.79 -16.24 8.87
N CYS A 376 -13.71 -17.04 8.95
CA CYS A 376 -12.85 -17.35 7.81
C CYS A 376 -13.30 -18.57 6.99
N TYR A 377 -14.39 -19.28 7.39
CA TYR A 377 -14.97 -20.35 6.57
C TYR A 377 -15.33 -19.79 5.17
N PRO A 378 -15.05 -20.48 4.05
CA PRO A 378 -14.73 -21.88 3.89
C PRO A 378 -13.23 -22.24 3.98
N LEU A 379 -12.35 -21.33 4.42
CA LEU A 379 -10.96 -21.72 4.66
C LEU A 379 -10.87 -22.70 5.82
N HIS A 380 -10.18 -23.83 5.61
CA HIS A 380 -9.81 -24.71 6.71
C HIS A 380 -8.90 -23.95 7.72
N PRO A 381 -8.97 -24.19 9.04
CA PRO A 381 -8.16 -23.45 10.02
C PRO A 381 -6.67 -23.42 9.70
N VAL A 382 -6.11 -24.54 9.25
CA VAL A 382 -4.71 -24.62 8.83
C VAL A 382 -4.45 -23.77 7.57
N SER A 383 -5.37 -23.74 6.63
CA SER A 383 -5.28 -22.88 5.43
C SER A 383 -5.33 -21.41 5.82
N THR A 384 -6.21 -21.03 6.74
CA THR A 384 -6.28 -19.66 7.30
C THR A 384 -4.96 -19.28 7.99
N PHE A 385 -4.33 -20.22 8.70
CA PHE A 385 -3.05 -20.01 9.36
C PHE A 385 -1.89 -19.85 8.36
N ILE A 386 -1.83 -20.71 7.34
CA ILE A 386 -0.73 -20.78 6.36
C ILE A 386 -0.78 -19.64 5.36
N LEU A 387 -1.96 -19.29 4.87
CA LEU A 387 -2.16 -18.36 3.75
C LEU A 387 -1.47 -17.01 3.95
N PRO A 388 -1.59 -16.30 5.10
CA PRO A 388 -0.88 -15.04 5.33
C PRO A 388 0.64 -15.23 5.39
N ARG A 389 1.10 -16.28 6.06
CA ARG A 389 2.53 -16.57 6.25
C ARG A 389 3.22 -16.90 4.94
N LEU A 390 2.55 -17.67 4.11
CA LEU A 390 3.05 -18.00 2.79
C LEU A 390 3.07 -16.78 1.88
N SER A 391 1.99 -15.99 1.90
CA SER A 391 1.92 -14.74 1.14
C SER A 391 3.04 -13.77 1.51
N GLU A 392 3.41 -13.64 2.77
CA GLU A 392 4.53 -12.78 3.20
C GLU A 392 5.89 -13.22 2.66
N ARG A 393 6.08 -14.52 2.45
CA ARG A 393 7.36 -15.09 2.05
C ARG A 393 7.57 -15.17 0.54
N VAL A 394 6.52 -15.52 -0.19
CA VAL A 394 6.62 -15.80 -1.63
C VAL A 394 5.87 -14.80 -2.50
N ALA A 395 5.06 -13.91 -1.91
CA ALA A 395 4.27 -12.97 -2.69
C ALA A 395 5.16 -11.91 -3.35
N GLN A 396 5.33 -12.05 -4.64
CA GLN A 396 5.88 -11.03 -5.50
C GLN A 396 4.79 -10.60 -6.50
N ASN A 397 4.42 -9.34 -6.46
CA ASN A 397 3.60 -8.55 -7.38
C ASN A 397 2.23 -9.11 -7.83
N GLU A 398 2.08 -10.38 -8.21
CA GLU A 398 0.87 -10.88 -8.85
C GLU A 398 0.01 -11.82 -8.00
N ARG A 399 0.60 -12.60 -7.09
CA ARG A 399 -0.10 -13.59 -6.26
C ARG A 399 0.10 -13.27 -4.79
N THR A 400 -0.93 -12.72 -4.18
CA THR A 400 -0.94 -12.33 -2.76
C THR A 400 -2.14 -12.96 -2.06
N LEU A 401 -2.18 -12.81 -0.73
CA LEU A 401 -3.38 -13.09 0.05
C LEU A 401 -4.64 -12.44 -0.57
N PHE A 402 -4.52 -11.19 -0.99
CA PHE A 402 -5.66 -10.42 -1.50
C PHE A 402 -6.15 -10.93 -2.86
N THR A 403 -5.22 -11.27 -3.77
CA THR A 403 -5.57 -11.88 -5.06
C THR A 403 -6.21 -13.26 -4.89
N PHE A 404 -5.74 -14.05 -3.94
CA PHE A 404 -6.37 -15.34 -3.59
C PHE A 404 -7.83 -15.16 -3.15
N LEU A 405 -8.09 -14.15 -2.33
CA LEU A 405 -9.42 -13.91 -1.76
C LEU A 405 -10.43 -13.31 -2.75
N SER A 406 -9.97 -12.55 -3.75
CA SER A 406 -10.88 -11.70 -4.55
C SER A 406 -10.78 -11.86 -6.06
N ALA A 407 -9.66 -12.33 -6.61
CA ALA A 407 -9.51 -12.46 -8.05
C ALA A 407 -10.04 -13.81 -8.55
N MET A 408 -10.76 -13.78 -9.68
CA MET A 408 -11.08 -15.02 -10.40
C MET A 408 -9.80 -15.62 -11.00
N GLY A 409 -9.55 -16.87 -10.72
CA GLY A 409 -8.37 -17.59 -11.20
C GLY A 409 -8.25 -18.97 -10.59
N THR A 410 -7.32 -19.77 -11.09
CA THR A 410 -7.13 -21.16 -10.64
C THR A 410 -6.75 -21.22 -9.16
N SER A 411 -7.44 -22.07 -8.42
CA SER A 411 -7.25 -22.33 -6.98
C SER A 411 -7.47 -21.12 -6.07
N THR A 412 -8.30 -20.16 -6.50
CA THR A 412 -8.71 -18.99 -5.70
C THR A 412 -10.00 -19.22 -4.96
N LEU A 413 -10.30 -18.37 -3.96
CA LEU A 413 -11.57 -18.42 -3.24
C LEU A 413 -12.78 -18.23 -4.17
N PRO A 414 -12.83 -17.26 -5.11
CA PRO A 414 -13.97 -17.13 -6.04
C PRO A 414 -14.18 -18.35 -6.93
N GLU A 415 -13.13 -19.02 -7.39
CA GLU A 415 -13.25 -20.27 -8.16
C GLU A 415 -13.85 -21.39 -7.29
N PHE A 416 -13.39 -21.54 -6.06
CA PHE A 416 -13.95 -22.52 -5.12
C PHE A 416 -15.44 -22.25 -4.88
N LEU A 417 -15.83 -20.99 -4.65
CA LEU A 417 -17.23 -20.61 -4.42
C LEU A 417 -18.12 -20.82 -5.65
N ALA A 418 -17.58 -20.75 -6.86
CA ALA A 418 -18.35 -21.02 -8.07
C ALA A 418 -18.83 -22.48 -8.16
N GLY A 419 -18.09 -23.41 -7.56
CA GLY A 419 -18.46 -24.84 -7.47
C GLY A 419 -18.99 -25.26 -6.10
N TYR A 420 -19.17 -24.31 -5.17
CA TYR A 420 -19.55 -24.61 -3.79
C TYR A 420 -21.03 -25.03 -3.67
N ASP A 421 -21.25 -26.11 -2.91
CA ASP A 421 -22.58 -26.63 -2.57
C ASP A 421 -22.77 -26.54 -1.05
N ASP A 422 -23.75 -25.77 -0.59
CA ASP A 422 -24.06 -25.51 0.83
C ASP A 422 -24.71 -26.71 1.55
N GLN A 423 -25.01 -27.78 0.83
CA GLN A 423 -25.44 -29.03 1.44
C GLN A 423 -24.28 -29.81 2.11
N TYR A 424 -23.03 -29.46 1.76
CA TYR A 424 -21.85 -30.17 2.24
C TYR A 424 -20.93 -29.24 3.03
N PHE A 425 -20.24 -29.81 4.02
CA PHE A 425 -19.20 -29.11 4.78
C PHE A 425 -17.87 -29.14 4.02
N ASP A 426 -17.80 -28.39 2.92
CA ASP A 426 -16.60 -28.32 2.11
C ASP A 426 -15.70 -27.16 2.54
N VAL A 427 -14.39 -27.40 2.56
CA VAL A 427 -13.39 -26.43 2.99
C VAL A 427 -12.21 -26.35 2.02
N ILE A 428 -11.63 -25.16 1.91
CA ILE A 428 -10.38 -24.97 1.19
C ILE A 428 -9.23 -25.47 2.06
N THR A 429 -8.68 -26.60 1.69
CA THR A 429 -7.60 -27.30 2.39
C THR A 429 -6.22 -26.73 2.01
N PRO A 430 -5.14 -27.01 2.78
CA PRO A 430 -3.79 -26.50 2.53
C PRO A 430 -3.21 -26.83 1.15
N ASP A 431 -3.60 -27.95 0.53
CA ASP A 431 -3.21 -28.31 -0.84
C ASP A 431 -3.71 -27.30 -1.87
N LYS A 432 -4.91 -26.77 -1.71
CA LYS A 432 -5.44 -25.72 -2.58
C LYS A 432 -4.64 -24.43 -2.45
N ILE A 433 -4.16 -24.10 -1.25
CA ILE A 433 -3.26 -22.96 -1.03
C ILE A 433 -1.93 -23.21 -1.74
N TYR A 434 -1.39 -24.43 -1.66
CA TYR A 434 -0.17 -24.80 -2.40
C TYR A 434 -0.37 -24.64 -3.91
N ASP A 435 -1.44 -25.17 -4.46
CA ASP A 435 -1.74 -25.11 -5.89
C ASP A 435 -1.83 -23.67 -6.39
N TYR A 436 -2.37 -22.76 -5.56
CA TYR A 436 -2.40 -21.33 -5.86
C TYR A 436 -1.00 -20.69 -5.92
N PHE A 437 -0.12 -21.03 -4.98
CA PHE A 437 1.24 -20.44 -4.90
C PHE A 437 2.29 -21.19 -5.73
N GLU A 438 1.99 -22.39 -6.25
CA GLU A 438 2.95 -23.22 -6.99
C GLU A 438 3.70 -22.46 -8.10
N PRO A 439 3.05 -21.62 -8.93
CA PRO A 439 3.75 -20.87 -9.96
C PRO A 439 4.81 -19.89 -9.40
N LEU A 440 4.67 -19.43 -8.16
CA LEU A 440 5.67 -18.59 -7.49
C LEU A 440 6.84 -19.42 -6.97
N PHE A 441 6.58 -20.60 -6.40
CA PHE A 441 7.65 -21.51 -5.98
C PHE A 441 8.58 -21.87 -7.13
N ARG A 442 8.03 -22.02 -8.32
CA ARG A 442 8.78 -22.31 -9.56
C ARG A 442 9.68 -21.16 -9.99
N LYS A 443 9.26 -19.91 -9.73
CA LYS A 443 9.98 -18.69 -10.12
C LYS A 443 11.00 -18.21 -9.09
N GLU A 444 11.00 -18.79 -7.88
CA GLU A 444 11.93 -18.42 -6.81
C GLU A 444 13.41 -18.66 -7.18
N VAL A 445 14.30 -17.90 -6.55
CA VAL A 445 15.73 -17.99 -6.79
C VAL A 445 16.26 -19.36 -6.36
N TYR A 446 17.12 -19.98 -7.16
CA TYR A 446 17.70 -21.32 -6.92
C TYR A 446 18.33 -21.52 -5.55
N THR A 447 18.81 -20.44 -4.94
CA THR A 447 19.43 -20.46 -3.60
C THR A 447 18.42 -20.38 -2.48
N SER A 448 17.13 -20.08 -2.78
CA SER A 448 16.10 -20.01 -1.75
C SER A 448 15.74 -21.42 -1.24
N GLU A 449 15.52 -21.55 0.06
CA GLU A 449 15.08 -22.80 0.69
C GLU A 449 13.76 -23.30 0.11
N ILE A 450 12.88 -22.36 -0.26
CA ILE A 450 11.59 -22.62 -0.91
C ILE A 450 11.78 -23.30 -2.25
N HIS A 451 12.66 -22.75 -3.10
CA HIS A 451 12.92 -23.31 -4.43
C HIS A 451 13.56 -24.69 -4.35
N GLN A 452 14.52 -24.88 -3.44
CA GLN A 452 15.16 -26.18 -3.22
C GLN A 452 14.15 -27.25 -2.80
N THR A 453 13.25 -26.92 -1.87
CA THR A 453 12.20 -27.82 -1.41
C THR A 453 11.19 -28.11 -2.52
N TYR A 454 10.80 -27.10 -3.29
CA TYR A 454 9.94 -27.26 -4.46
C TYR A 454 10.59 -28.18 -5.51
N PHE A 455 11.86 -27.97 -5.83
CA PHE A 455 12.60 -28.78 -6.80
C PHE A 455 12.71 -30.24 -6.36
N LEU A 456 13.04 -30.52 -5.10
CA LEU A 456 13.04 -31.86 -4.56
C LEU A 456 11.66 -32.52 -4.64
N THR A 457 10.62 -31.77 -4.34
CA THR A 457 9.22 -32.20 -4.42
C THR A 457 8.86 -32.64 -5.84
N THR A 458 9.13 -31.79 -6.82
CA THR A 458 8.82 -32.08 -8.24
C THR A 458 9.65 -33.22 -8.82
N ALA A 459 10.86 -33.47 -8.29
CA ALA A 459 11.71 -34.58 -8.70
C ALA A 459 11.24 -35.94 -8.14
N ILE A 460 10.56 -35.94 -7.00
CA ILE A 460 10.09 -37.16 -6.32
C ILE A 460 8.68 -37.55 -6.81
N LEU A 461 7.78 -36.60 -7.02
CA LEU A 461 6.39 -36.82 -7.41
C LEU A 461 6.20 -37.83 -8.57
N PRO A 462 6.94 -37.72 -9.71
CA PRO A 462 6.78 -38.64 -10.83
C PRO A 462 7.27 -40.06 -10.55
N LYS A 463 8.06 -40.28 -9.47
CA LYS A 463 8.61 -41.57 -9.11
C LYS A 463 7.66 -42.40 -8.22
N LEU A 464 6.56 -41.80 -7.82
CA LEU A 464 5.59 -42.43 -6.93
C LEU A 464 4.54 -43.18 -7.73
N GLN A 465 4.12 -44.34 -7.25
CA GLN A 465 3.07 -45.11 -7.88
C GLN A 465 1.70 -44.43 -7.73
N PRO A 466 0.78 -44.54 -8.71
CA PRO A 466 -0.51 -43.85 -8.69
C PRO A 466 -1.34 -44.06 -7.43
N GLU A 467 -1.29 -45.28 -6.86
CA GLU A 467 -2.02 -45.65 -5.63
C GLU A 467 -1.50 -44.95 -4.36
N SER A 468 -0.23 -44.51 -4.39
CA SER A 468 0.39 -43.76 -3.31
C SER A 468 0.44 -42.26 -3.59
N LEU A 469 0.00 -41.81 -4.77
CA LEU A 469 0.17 -40.43 -5.24
C LEU A 469 -0.53 -39.45 -4.29
N GLU A 470 -1.67 -39.79 -3.78
CA GLU A 470 -2.44 -38.96 -2.86
C GLU A 470 -1.73 -38.81 -1.51
N LYS A 471 -1.28 -39.91 -0.90
CA LYS A 471 -0.48 -39.89 0.33
C LYS A 471 0.84 -39.15 0.13
N SER A 472 1.44 -39.27 -1.03
CA SER A 472 2.72 -38.69 -1.36
C SER A 472 2.62 -37.21 -1.74
N ARG A 473 1.55 -36.80 -2.41
CA ARG A 473 1.18 -35.40 -2.60
C ARG A 473 1.01 -34.70 -1.25
N HIS A 474 0.39 -35.36 -0.29
CA HIS A 474 0.27 -34.89 1.08
C HIS A 474 1.64 -34.78 1.79
N LEU A 475 2.53 -35.77 1.60
CA LEU A 475 3.86 -35.76 2.23
C LEU A 475 4.75 -34.65 1.69
N LEU A 476 4.64 -34.36 0.42
CA LEU A 476 5.42 -33.33 -0.28
C LEU A 476 4.92 -31.91 0.00
N LEU A 477 3.62 -31.75 0.12
CA LEU A 477 3.02 -30.55 0.69
C LEU A 477 3.53 -30.31 2.11
N ARG A 478 3.67 -31.35 2.91
CA ARG A 478 4.27 -31.31 4.25
C ARG A 478 5.68 -30.74 4.20
N ALA A 479 6.54 -31.28 3.33
CA ALA A 479 7.92 -30.87 3.23
C ALA A 479 8.05 -29.41 2.74
N SER A 480 7.28 -29.02 1.72
CA SER A 480 7.31 -27.67 1.15
C SER A 480 6.82 -26.61 2.13
N LEU A 481 5.74 -26.87 2.83
CA LEU A 481 5.18 -25.94 3.83
C LEU A 481 5.97 -25.95 5.14
N LEU A 482 6.70 -27.03 5.45
CA LEU A 482 7.60 -27.13 6.59
C LEU A 482 8.83 -26.26 6.46
N SER A 483 9.47 -26.24 5.29
CA SER A 483 10.58 -25.35 5.03
C SER A 483 10.14 -23.87 5.07
N LEU A 484 8.89 -23.59 4.74
CA LEU A 484 8.28 -22.28 4.88
C LEU A 484 7.95 -21.89 6.32
N HIS A 485 7.84 -22.85 7.24
CA HIS A 485 7.51 -22.62 8.65
C HIS A 485 8.73 -22.54 9.56
N ARG A 486 9.94 -22.85 9.06
CA ARG A 486 11.18 -22.91 9.83
C ARG A 486 11.79 -21.58 10.24
N CYS A 487 11.04 -20.49 10.17
CA CYS A 487 11.49 -19.23 10.71
C CYS A 487 10.89 -18.97 12.08
N GLU A 488 11.80 -18.74 12.98
CA GLU A 488 11.61 -18.31 14.36
C GLU A 488 11.12 -19.42 15.29
N GLU A 489 12.05 -19.88 16.06
CA GLU A 489 12.04 -20.78 17.22
C GLU A 489 12.34 -22.25 16.92
N GLU A 490 13.51 -22.61 17.41
CA GLU A 490 14.03 -23.91 17.85
C GLU A 490 13.29 -25.17 17.39
N ALA A 491 14.05 -26.00 16.70
CA ALA A 491 13.82 -27.39 16.38
C ALA A 491 12.83 -28.14 17.29
N THR A 492 11.57 -27.82 17.20
CA THR A 492 10.55 -28.72 17.68
C THR A 492 10.42 -29.85 16.67
N THR A 493 10.72 -31.03 17.15
CA THR A 493 10.66 -32.34 16.53
C THR A 493 9.79 -32.42 15.27
N LEU A 494 10.30 -33.04 14.22
CA LEU A 494 9.64 -33.42 12.95
C LEU A 494 8.17 -33.93 13.08
N ALA A 495 7.73 -34.29 14.28
CA ALA A 495 6.39 -34.76 14.57
C ALA A 495 5.29 -33.67 14.51
N VAL A 496 5.56 -32.44 14.91
CA VAL A 496 4.56 -31.36 14.95
C VAL A 496 4.08 -30.97 13.55
N PRO A 497 4.94 -30.81 12.58
CA PRO A 497 4.54 -30.56 11.20
C PRO A 497 3.72 -31.69 10.58
N ILE A 498 4.07 -32.96 10.86
CA ILE A 498 3.31 -34.13 10.40
C ILE A 498 1.90 -34.10 10.97
N GLN A 499 1.73 -33.77 12.25
CA GLN A 499 0.41 -33.66 12.88
C GLN A 499 -0.43 -32.52 12.29
N ILE A 500 0.18 -31.38 11.94
CA ILE A 500 -0.50 -30.26 11.27
C ILE A 500 -1.11 -30.73 9.95
N PHE A 501 -0.36 -31.49 9.15
CA PHE A 501 -0.82 -31.97 7.85
C PHE A 501 -1.85 -33.09 7.96
N ASP A 502 -1.62 -34.05 8.82
CA ASP A 502 -2.60 -35.10 9.06
C ASP A 502 -3.93 -34.54 9.54
N SER A 503 -3.90 -33.49 10.35
CA SER A 503 -5.11 -32.84 10.82
C SER A 503 -5.76 -31.92 9.75
N GLY A 504 -4.98 -31.37 8.82
CA GLY A 504 -5.46 -30.48 7.75
C GLY A 504 -6.13 -31.21 6.58
N PHE A 505 -5.82 -32.48 6.38
CA PHE A 505 -6.35 -33.27 5.28
C PHE A 505 -7.52 -34.17 5.68
N HIS A 506 -7.73 -34.41 6.96
CA HIS A 506 -8.89 -35.13 7.45
C HIS A 506 -10.00 -34.14 7.79
N GLY A 507 -10.71 -33.67 6.75
CA GLY A 507 -12.06 -33.15 6.94
C GLY A 507 -12.96 -34.21 7.55
N PRO A 508 -14.05 -33.88 8.25
CA PRO A 508 -14.94 -34.84 8.90
C PRO A 508 -15.53 -35.88 7.95
N ASN A 509 -15.50 -35.69 6.65
CA ASN A 509 -16.13 -36.56 5.65
C ASN A 509 -15.18 -37.42 4.82
N THR A 510 -13.87 -37.47 5.10
CA THR A 510 -12.95 -38.31 4.31
C THR A 510 -13.04 -39.82 4.64
N TYR A 511 -13.96 -40.25 5.50
CA TYR A 511 -14.07 -41.65 5.93
C TYR A 511 -15.18 -42.48 5.26
N THR A 512 -16.08 -41.92 4.47
CA THR A 512 -17.17 -42.68 3.85
C THR A 512 -17.56 -42.16 2.47
N GLY A 513 -16.66 -42.12 1.54
CA GLY A 513 -17.09 -41.83 0.18
C GLY A 513 -15.93 -41.71 -0.80
N THR A 514 -16.01 -42.47 -1.86
CA THR A 514 -15.17 -42.35 -3.05
C THR A 514 -15.11 -40.90 -3.50
N PRO A 515 -13.92 -40.32 -3.72
CA PRO A 515 -13.82 -38.96 -4.22
C PRO A 515 -14.48 -38.87 -5.59
N ARG A 516 -15.50 -38.03 -5.72
CA ARG A 516 -15.98 -37.60 -7.04
C ARG A 516 -15.01 -36.57 -7.58
N PHE A 517 -14.21 -36.98 -8.53
CA PHE A 517 -13.46 -36.08 -9.39
C PHE A 517 -14.43 -35.46 -10.40
N HIS A 518 -14.47 -34.18 -10.43
CA HIS A 518 -14.83 -33.38 -11.61
C HIS A 518 -13.72 -32.40 -11.92
#